data_b95d1b5cff778b71d53c66cbdf5665f9
#
_entry.id   b95d1b5cff778b71d53c66cbdf5665f9
#
_cell.length_a   1.000
_cell.length_b   1.000
_cell.length_c   1.000
_cell.angle_alpha   90.00
_cell.angle_beta   90.00
_cell.angle_gamma   90.00
#
_symmetry.space_group_name_H-M   'P 1'
#
loop_
_entity.id
_entity.type
_entity.pdbx_description
1 polymer ?
#
loop_
_entity_poly.entity_id
_entity_poly.type
_entity_poly.pdbx_seq_one_letter_code
_entity_poly.pdbx_strand_id
1 'polypeptide(L)'
;VASQFKSKTMGFERNEISAKANGGTEIARNLLEQRLDPELLKNFQIILSRYRQLDMEKIRIMNVHDLPEDPESVKFKDKKFQDNFHKFVFVSDWQYQRYQLMHGIPYNEKSVVLETGIETAPSSCFDIKKQENIIRLVYTSTPQRGLEILVPVFRSLAQKYPNIHLDVFSSFKIYGWDE
;
A
#
# COMPACT_ATOMS: atom_id res chain seq x y z
N VAL A 1 -1.79 32.94 7.10
CA VAL A 1 -2.00 32.91 5.63
C VAL A 1 -1.44 31.57 5.17
N ALA A 2 -2.27 30.54 5.14
CA ALA A 2 -1.90 29.22 4.64
C ALA A 2 -1.92 29.30 3.11
N SER A 3 -0.76 29.23 2.48
CA SER A 3 -0.65 29.15 1.04
C SER A 3 -1.21 27.82 0.58
N GLN A 4 -2.31 27.85 -0.14
CA GLN A 4 -2.88 26.72 -0.86
C GLN A 4 -1.87 26.27 -1.91
N PHE A 5 -1.07 25.28 -1.60
CA PHE A 5 -0.41 24.47 -2.61
C PHE A 5 -1.47 23.57 -3.26
N LYS A 6 -2.18 24.11 -4.25
CA LYS A 6 -2.85 23.28 -5.27
C LYS A 6 -1.76 22.61 -6.10
N SER A 7 -1.23 21.52 -5.62
CA SER A 7 -0.50 20.57 -6.45
C SER A 7 -1.49 20.05 -7.50
N LYS A 8 -1.32 20.46 -8.74
CA LYS A 8 -1.95 19.82 -9.90
C LYS A 8 -1.40 18.40 -10.01
N THR A 9 -1.95 17.47 -9.24
CA THR A 9 -1.68 16.04 -9.38
C THR A 9 -2.41 15.57 -10.62
N MET A 10 -1.68 15.47 -11.70
CA MET A 10 -2.18 14.94 -12.96
C MET A 10 -2.52 13.45 -12.76
N GLY A 11 -3.79 13.14 -12.59
CA GLY A 11 -4.30 11.77 -12.67
C GLY A 11 -4.37 10.99 -11.34
N PHE A 12 -3.71 11.43 -10.26
CA PHE A 12 -3.74 10.74 -8.97
C PHE A 12 -4.55 11.51 -7.94
N GLU A 13 -5.40 10.79 -7.22
CA GLU A 13 -6.10 11.33 -6.06
C GLU A 13 -5.22 11.18 -4.82
N ARG A 14 -4.94 12.29 -4.15
CA ARG A 14 -4.24 12.27 -2.87
C ARG A 14 -5.20 11.95 -1.74
N ASN A 15 -4.82 10.97 -0.93
CA ASN A 15 -5.52 10.68 0.31
C ASN A 15 -5.08 11.73 1.37
N GLU A 16 -5.98 12.67 1.68
CA GLU A 16 -5.65 13.82 2.54
C GLU A 16 -5.71 13.52 4.05
N ILE A 17 -5.64 12.26 4.47
CA ILE A 17 -5.64 11.92 5.90
C ILE A 17 -4.40 12.52 6.59
N SER A 18 -3.27 12.53 5.91
CA SER A 18 -2.07 13.26 6.34
C SER A 18 -1.18 13.58 5.14
N ALA A 19 -0.83 14.85 4.97
CA ALA A 19 0.17 15.28 3.97
C ALA A 19 1.59 14.72 4.28
N LYS A 20 1.80 14.19 5.48
CA LYS A 20 3.07 13.60 5.93
C LYS A 20 3.07 12.08 5.87
N ALA A 21 1.94 11.44 5.51
CA ALA A 21 1.88 9.99 5.39
C ALA A 21 2.87 9.50 4.32
N ASN A 22 3.62 8.46 4.65
CA ASN A 22 4.61 7.85 3.79
C ASN A 22 4.56 6.32 3.89
N GLY A 23 3.35 5.79 3.84
CA GLY A 23 3.10 4.35 3.82
C GLY A 23 3.26 3.76 2.43
N GLY A 24 3.01 2.45 2.30
CA GLY A 24 3.16 1.73 1.02
C GLY A 24 2.32 2.31 -0.12
N THR A 25 1.13 2.81 0.17
CA THR A 25 0.24 3.44 -0.83
C THR A 25 0.84 4.74 -1.36
N GLU A 26 1.39 5.58 -0.49
CA GLU A 26 2.03 6.84 -0.87
C GLU A 26 3.31 6.60 -1.67
N ILE A 27 4.11 5.61 -1.29
CA ILE A 27 5.31 5.20 -2.02
C ILE A 27 4.92 4.70 -3.42
N ALA A 28 3.93 3.81 -3.53
CA ALA A 28 3.45 3.30 -4.82
C ALA A 28 2.95 4.43 -5.72
N ARG A 29 2.20 5.39 -5.18
CA ARG A 29 1.75 6.57 -5.91
C ARG A 29 2.93 7.38 -6.45
N ASN A 30 3.89 7.71 -5.60
CA ASN A 30 5.05 8.52 -5.98
C ASN A 30 5.86 7.84 -7.10
N LEU A 31 6.03 6.52 -7.03
CA LEU A 31 6.70 5.75 -8.08
C LEU A 31 5.92 5.77 -9.40
N LEU A 32 4.60 5.65 -9.35
CA LEU A 32 3.76 5.74 -10.54
C LEU A 32 3.80 7.16 -11.15
N GLU A 33 3.69 8.21 -10.33
CA GLU A 33 3.80 9.60 -10.78
C GLU A 33 5.14 9.90 -11.47
N GLN A 34 6.23 9.30 -11.00
CA GLN A 34 7.56 9.47 -11.58
C GLN A 34 7.79 8.72 -12.90
N ARG A 35 7.08 7.61 -13.10
CA ARG A 35 7.34 6.68 -14.22
C ARG A 35 6.31 6.76 -15.34
N LEU A 36 5.10 7.20 -15.03
CA LEU A 36 4.06 7.32 -16.04
C LEU A 36 4.17 8.65 -16.81
N ASP A 37 3.89 8.58 -18.10
CA ASP A 37 3.86 9.76 -18.96
C ASP A 37 2.75 10.71 -18.47
N PRO A 38 3.07 11.97 -18.11
CA PRO A 38 2.10 12.97 -17.66
C PRO A 38 1.00 13.24 -18.71
N GLU A 39 1.30 13.14 -20.00
CA GLU A 39 0.30 13.35 -21.06
C GLU A 39 -0.75 12.25 -21.07
N LEU A 40 -0.36 10.99 -20.86
CA LEU A 40 -1.29 9.88 -20.69
C LEU A 40 -2.16 10.07 -19.46
N LEU A 41 -1.59 10.53 -18.33
CA LEU A 41 -2.30 10.71 -17.07
C LEU A 41 -3.40 11.77 -17.13
N LYS A 42 -3.41 12.67 -18.09
CA LYS A 42 -4.46 13.70 -18.23
C LYS A 42 -5.86 13.11 -18.37
N ASN A 43 -5.98 11.95 -18.99
CA ASN A 43 -7.26 11.29 -19.29
C ASN A 43 -7.66 10.29 -18.21
N PHE A 44 -6.83 10.08 -17.18
CA PHE A 44 -7.06 9.08 -16.16
C PHE A 44 -7.19 9.70 -14.78
N GLN A 45 -8.03 9.08 -13.94
CA GLN A 45 -8.02 9.25 -12.50
C GLN A 45 -7.63 7.90 -11.88
N ILE A 46 -6.41 7.80 -11.38
CA ILE A 46 -5.89 6.61 -10.69
C ILE A 46 -6.09 6.82 -9.19
N ILE A 47 -6.91 5.97 -8.60
CA ILE A 47 -7.30 6.03 -7.19
C ILE A 47 -6.67 4.86 -6.46
N LEU A 48 -5.88 5.15 -5.42
CA LEU A 48 -5.20 4.15 -4.62
C LEU A 48 -6.01 3.89 -3.35
N SER A 49 -6.77 2.80 -3.35
CA SER A 49 -7.63 2.29 -2.28
C SER A 49 -8.79 3.20 -1.88
N ARG A 50 -8.51 4.45 -1.55
CA ARG A 50 -9.49 5.37 -0.94
C ARG A 50 -9.74 6.55 -1.85
N TYR A 51 -11.01 6.79 -2.21
CA TYR A 51 -11.37 7.95 -3.00
C TYR A 51 -12.09 9.00 -2.14
N ARG A 52 -11.99 10.26 -2.54
CA ARG A 52 -12.74 11.38 -1.95
C ARG A 52 -13.72 11.97 -2.95
N GLN A 53 -13.29 12.12 -4.18
CA GLN A 53 -14.11 12.70 -5.25
C GLN A 53 -13.79 11.97 -6.56
N LEU A 54 -14.85 11.67 -7.34
CA LEU A 54 -14.70 11.09 -8.68
C LEU A 54 -14.75 12.18 -9.73
N ASP A 55 -13.80 12.12 -10.66
CA ASP A 55 -13.80 12.92 -11.88
C ASP A 55 -14.52 12.13 -12.97
N MET A 56 -15.75 12.53 -13.27
CA MET A 56 -16.62 11.82 -14.21
C MET A 56 -16.20 12.01 -15.67
N GLU A 57 -15.33 12.98 -15.97
CA GLU A 57 -14.80 13.20 -17.31
C GLU A 57 -13.60 12.31 -17.63
N LYS A 58 -13.03 11.64 -16.62
CA LYS A 58 -11.84 10.79 -16.77
C LYS A 58 -12.16 9.29 -16.75
N ILE A 59 -11.21 8.54 -17.30
CA ILE A 59 -11.16 7.08 -17.12
C ILE A 59 -10.71 6.79 -15.70
N ARG A 60 -11.58 6.19 -14.90
CA ARG A 60 -11.35 5.94 -13.49
C ARG A 60 -10.82 4.52 -13.27
N ILE A 61 -9.65 4.44 -12.67
CA ILE A 61 -8.97 3.20 -12.32
C ILE A 61 -8.88 3.12 -10.80
N MET A 62 -9.49 2.11 -10.21
CA MET A 62 -9.37 1.81 -8.79
C MET A 62 -8.25 0.79 -8.59
N ASN A 63 -7.12 1.23 -8.06
CA ASN A 63 -6.03 0.35 -7.63
C ASN A 63 -6.22 0.01 -6.16
N VAL A 64 -6.54 -1.25 -5.89
CA VAL A 64 -6.96 -1.73 -4.58
C VAL A 64 -5.75 -2.23 -3.80
N HIS A 65 -5.40 -1.54 -2.71
CA HIS A 65 -4.30 -1.92 -1.83
C HIS A 65 -4.77 -2.52 -0.51
N ASP A 66 -5.99 -2.14 -0.06
CA ASP A 66 -6.55 -2.63 1.21
C ASP A 66 -7.20 -4.01 1.04
N LEU A 67 -7.42 -4.70 2.14
CA LEU A 67 -8.16 -5.96 2.15
C LEU A 67 -9.68 -5.69 2.10
N PRO A 68 -10.48 -6.65 1.63
CA PRO A 68 -11.93 -6.49 1.58
C PRO A 68 -12.57 -6.38 2.98
N GLU A 69 -11.88 -6.82 4.03
CA GLU A 69 -12.28 -6.68 5.42
C GLU A 69 -12.11 -5.24 5.98
N ASP A 70 -11.35 -4.40 5.29
CA ASP A 70 -11.19 -2.99 5.70
C ASP A 70 -12.56 -2.28 5.64
N PRO A 71 -12.93 -1.51 6.67
CA PRO A 71 -14.20 -0.78 6.71
C PRO A 71 -14.44 0.12 5.49
N GLU A 72 -13.39 0.72 4.94
CA GLU A 72 -13.48 1.55 3.73
C GLU A 72 -13.80 0.73 2.47
N SER A 73 -13.56 -0.59 2.52
CA SER A 73 -13.84 -1.50 1.40
C SER A 73 -15.31 -1.96 1.33
N VAL A 74 -16.12 -1.71 2.36
CA VAL A 74 -17.54 -2.14 2.39
C VAL A 74 -18.36 -1.59 1.22
N LYS A 75 -18.03 -0.40 0.75
CA LYS A 75 -18.66 0.25 -0.42
C LYS A 75 -18.54 -0.56 -1.72
N PHE A 76 -17.55 -1.43 -1.83
CA PHE A 76 -17.40 -2.33 -3.00
C PHE A 76 -18.54 -3.36 -3.11
N LYS A 77 -19.36 -3.56 -2.08
CA LYS A 77 -20.58 -4.40 -2.16
C LYS A 77 -21.67 -3.77 -3.02
N ASP A 78 -21.65 -2.44 -3.13
CA ASP A 78 -22.65 -1.73 -3.94
C ASP A 78 -22.27 -1.77 -5.42
N LYS A 79 -23.14 -2.37 -6.24
CA LYS A 79 -22.98 -2.45 -7.68
C LYS A 79 -22.87 -1.07 -8.33
N LYS A 80 -23.65 -0.11 -7.86
CA LYS A 80 -23.61 1.28 -8.35
C LYS A 80 -22.27 1.91 -8.07
N PHE A 81 -21.65 1.58 -6.94
CA PHE A 81 -20.30 2.01 -6.63
C PHE A 81 -19.29 1.40 -7.60
N GLN A 82 -19.37 0.09 -7.85
CA GLN A 82 -18.48 -0.59 -8.80
C GLN A 82 -18.60 -0.02 -10.23
N ASP A 83 -19.80 0.41 -10.63
CA ASP A 83 -20.07 0.93 -11.97
C ASP A 83 -19.42 2.29 -12.23
N ASN A 84 -19.00 3.00 -11.19
CA ASN A 84 -18.23 4.24 -11.34
C ASN A 84 -16.80 4.03 -11.88
N PHE A 85 -16.27 2.83 -11.83
CA PHE A 85 -14.90 2.57 -12.25
C PHE A 85 -14.85 1.83 -13.60
N HIS A 86 -13.88 2.19 -14.43
CA HIS A 86 -13.62 1.53 -15.71
C HIS A 86 -12.74 0.29 -15.52
N LYS A 87 -11.84 0.33 -14.53
CA LYS A 87 -10.95 -0.78 -14.17
C LYS A 87 -10.76 -0.90 -12.67
N PHE A 88 -10.62 -2.13 -12.21
CA PHE A 88 -10.09 -2.49 -10.89
C PHE A 88 -8.74 -3.15 -11.07
N VAL A 89 -7.75 -2.71 -10.30
CA VAL A 89 -6.42 -3.29 -10.26
C VAL A 89 -6.18 -3.86 -8.87
N PHE A 90 -5.90 -5.16 -8.80
CA PHE A 90 -5.61 -5.88 -7.56
C PHE A 90 -4.13 -6.22 -7.51
N VAL A 91 -3.55 -6.26 -6.32
CA VAL A 91 -2.11 -6.52 -6.14
C VAL A 91 -1.76 -8.00 -6.15
N SER A 92 -2.75 -8.90 -6.11
CA SER A 92 -2.55 -10.35 -6.21
C SER A 92 -3.85 -11.07 -6.57
N ASP A 93 -3.73 -12.29 -7.11
CA ASP A 93 -4.88 -13.18 -7.37
C ASP A 93 -5.63 -13.51 -6.08
N TRP A 94 -4.91 -13.70 -4.97
CA TRP A 94 -5.52 -13.95 -3.67
C TRP A 94 -6.42 -12.79 -3.23
N GLN A 95 -5.94 -11.54 -3.33
CA GLN A 95 -6.74 -10.36 -2.99
C GLN A 95 -7.97 -10.27 -3.90
N TYR A 96 -7.80 -10.46 -5.20
CA TYR A 96 -8.89 -10.43 -6.16
C TYR A 96 -9.97 -11.46 -5.83
N GLN A 97 -9.61 -12.73 -5.58
CA GLN A 97 -10.54 -13.77 -5.16
C GLN A 97 -11.28 -13.42 -3.88
N ARG A 98 -10.61 -12.81 -2.90
CA ARG A 98 -11.24 -12.32 -1.67
C ARG A 98 -12.30 -11.25 -1.95
N TYR A 99 -12.00 -10.29 -2.82
CA TYR A 99 -12.96 -9.26 -3.24
C TYR A 99 -14.14 -9.85 -4.03
N GLN A 100 -13.93 -10.86 -4.85
CA GLN A 100 -15.01 -11.58 -5.52
C GLN A 100 -15.96 -12.23 -4.52
N LEU A 101 -15.40 -12.96 -3.55
CA LEU A 101 -16.18 -13.67 -2.53
C LEU A 101 -16.94 -12.72 -1.59
N MET A 102 -16.32 -11.64 -1.16
CA MET A 102 -16.87 -10.76 -0.13
C MET A 102 -17.70 -9.60 -0.69
N HIS A 103 -17.35 -9.12 -1.86
CA HIS A 103 -17.95 -7.90 -2.44
C HIS A 103 -18.56 -8.12 -3.83
N GLY A 104 -18.51 -9.32 -4.39
CA GLY A 104 -19.10 -9.62 -5.68
C GLY A 104 -18.45 -8.89 -6.85
N ILE A 105 -17.15 -8.59 -6.76
CA ILE A 105 -16.43 -8.00 -7.88
C ILE A 105 -16.42 -9.01 -9.03
N PRO A 106 -16.85 -8.62 -10.25
CA PRO A 106 -17.01 -9.58 -11.35
C PRO A 106 -15.65 -10.06 -11.89
N TYR A 107 -15.64 -11.33 -12.32
CA TYR A 107 -14.52 -11.89 -13.08
C TYR A 107 -14.70 -11.57 -14.57
N ASN A 108 -14.15 -10.45 -15.00
CA ASN A 108 -14.22 -9.99 -16.39
C ASN A 108 -13.04 -9.05 -16.71
N GLU A 109 -13.02 -8.53 -17.93
CA GLU A 109 -11.99 -7.60 -18.40
C GLU A 109 -11.90 -6.28 -17.60
N LYS A 110 -12.89 -5.98 -16.77
CA LYS A 110 -12.86 -4.80 -15.87
C LYS A 110 -11.87 -4.96 -14.73
N SER A 111 -11.50 -6.19 -14.39
CA SER A 111 -10.61 -6.51 -13.29
C SER A 111 -9.29 -7.08 -13.80
N VAL A 112 -8.18 -6.62 -13.25
CA VAL A 112 -6.84 -7.08 -13.59
C VAL A 112 -6.00 -7.23 -12.32
N VAL A 113 -5.12 -8.22 -12.32
CA VAL A 113 -4.09 -8.38 -11.28
C VAL A 113 -2.80 -7.79 -11.80
N LEU A 114 -2.24 -6.86 -11.04
CA LEU A 114 -0.94 -6.24 -11.30
C LEU A 114 -0.18 -6.19 -9.97
N GLU A 115 0.80 -7.04 -9.84
CA GLU A 115 1.63 -7.09 -8.63
C GLU A 115 2.40 -5.79 -8.43
N THR A 116 2.60 -5.42 -7.17
CA THR A 116 3.34 -4.22 -6.82
C THR A 116 4.82 -4.42 -7.14
N GLY A 117 5.34 -3.65 -8.08
CA GLY A 117 6.77 -3.62 -8.38
C GLY A 117 7.58 -2.95 -7.26
N ILE A 118 8.81 -3.39 -7.11
CA ILE A 118 9.80 -2.78 -6.22
C ILE A 118 11.02 -2.34 -7.01
N GLU A 119 11.74 -1.37 -6.49
CA GLU A 119 13.06 -1.06 -7.01
C GLU A 119 14.08 -2.10 -6.56
N THR A 120 14.92 -2.54 -7.49
CA THR A 120 16.02 -3.45 -7.14
C THR A 120 17.03 -2.72 -6.27
N ALA A 121 17.40 -3.33 -5.15
CA ALA A 121 18.47 -2.78 -4.33
C ALA A 121 19.80 -2.80 -5.10
N PRO A 122 20.65 -1.77 -4.95
CA PRO A 122 21.98 -1.77 -5.52
C PRO A 122 22.80 -2.99 -5.08
N SER A 123 23.64 -3.52 -5.95
CA SER A 123 24.47 -4.71 -5.64
C SER A 123 25.31 -4.54 -4.39
N SER A 124 25.76 -3.31 -4.09
CA SER A 124 26.49 -2.96 -2.87
C SER A 124 25.70 -3.22 -1.57
N CYS A 125 24.38 -3.27 -1.63
CA CYS A 125 23.55 -3.62 -0.47
C CYS A 125 23.68 -5.10 -0.08
N PHE A 126 24.20 -5.94 -0.97
CA PHE A 126 24.37 -7.39 -0.74
C PHE A 126 25.78 -7.76 -0.27
N ASP A 127 26.72 -6.80 -0.25
CA ASP A 127 28.10 -6.99 0.22
C ASP A 127 28.22 -6.93 1.75
N ILE A 128 27.14 -7.21 2.46
CA ILE A 128 27.14 -7.29 3.91
C ILE A 128 28.01 -8.49 4.30
N LYS A 129 29.19 -8.23 4.90
CA LYS A 129 29.98 -9.27 5.56
C LYS A 129 29.06 -10.02 6.52
N LYS A 130 28.74 -11.27 6.19
CA LYS A 130 27.99 -12.14 7.10
C LYS A 130 28.76 -12.20 8.39
N GLN A 131 28.19 -11.66 9.47
CA GLN A 131 28.68 -11.98 10.80
C GLN A 131 28.41 -13.47 11.00
N GLU A 132 29.46 -14.25 11.03
CA GLU A 132 29.34 -15.69 11.14
C GLU A 132 28.52 -16.02 12.39
N ASN A 133 27.52 -16.85 12.21
CA ASN A 133 26.61 -17.39 13.24
C ASN A 133 25.60 -16.44 13.88
N ILE A 134 25.38 -15.21 13.41
CA ILE A 134 24.28 -14.38 13.92
C ILE A 134 23.15 -14.34 12.89
N ILE A 135 21.93 -14.73 13.32
CA ILE A 135 20.71 -14.61 12.55
C ILE A 135 20.03 -13.29 12.95
N ARG A 136 20.02 -12.31 12.03
CA ARG A 136 19.33 -11.04 12.22
C ARG A 136 17.94 -11.10 11.65
N LEU A 137 16.94 -10.83 12.47
CA LEU A 137 15.55 -10.64 12.13
C LEU A 137 15.25 -9.15 12.14
N VAL A 138 14.36 -8.69 11.26
CA VAL A 138 13.93 -7.30 11.22
C VAL A 138 12.41 -7.21 11.23
N TYR A 139 11.89 -6.29 12.02
CA TYR A 139 10.48 -5.90 12.01
C TYR A 139 10.38 -4.45 11.55
N THR A 140 9.66 -4.19 10.45
CA THR A 140 9.57 -2.86 9.80
C THR A 140 8.14 -2.36 9.64
N SER A 141 7.23 -2.76 10.54
CA SER A 141 5.83 -2.38 10.46
C SER A 141 5.40 -1.55 11.66
N THR A 142 4.20 -0.96 11.59
CA THR A 142 3.61 -0.24 12.73
C THR A 142 3.28 -1.19 13.88
N PRO A 143 3.30 -0.71 15.15
CA PRO A 143 3.19 -1.56 16.34
C PRO A 143 1.96 -2.48 16.35
N GLN A 144 0.79 -1.96 15.92
CA GLN A 144 -0.47 -2.72 15.92
C GLN A 144 -0.49 -3.92 14.94
N ARG A 145 0.54 -4.09 14.12
CA ARG A 145 0.66 -5.22 13.17
C ARG A 145 1.37 -6.42 13.76
N GLY A 146 1.16 -6.67 15.05
CA GLY A 146 1.61 -7.87 15.73
C GLY A 146 2.94 -7.75 16.48
N LEU A 147 3.46 -6.54 16.70
CA LEU A 147 4.69 -6.35 17.50
C LEU A 147 4.50 -6.88 18.93
N GLU A 148 3.33 -6.69 19.51
CA GLU A 148 2.95 -7.19 20.83
C GLU A 148 3.01 -8.73 20.94
N ILE A 149 2.78 -9.42 19.81
CA ILE A 149 2.88 -10.89 19.73
C ILE A 149 4.34 -11.29 19.47
N LEU A 150 5.02 -10.56 18.58
CA LEU A 150 6.39 -10.87 18.18
C LEU A 150 7.37 -10.79 19.36
N VAL A 151 7.25 -9.77 20.21
CA VAL A 151 8.21 -9.54 21.32
C VAL A 151 8.28 -10.72 22.31
N PRO A 152 7.16 -11.23 22.88
CA PRO A 152 7.22 -12.37 23.77
C PRO A 152 7.68 -13.65 23.07
N VAL A 153 7.28 -13.88 21.83
CA VAL A 153 7.74 -15.03 21.05
C VAL A 153 9.25 -14.95 20.83
N PHE A 154 9.75 -13.78 20.42
CA PHE A 154 11.19 -13.57 20.23
C PHE A 154 11.99 -13.79 21.52
N ARG A 155 11.50 -13.30 22.68
CA ARG A 155 12.14 -13.54 23.98
C ARG A 155 12.32 -15.02 24.29
N SER A 156 11.28 -15.83 24.03
CA SER A 156 11.33 -17.28 24.21
C SER A 156 12.32 -17.95 23.26
N LEU A 157 12.37 -17.48 22.01
CA LEU A 157 13.32 -17.99 21.01
C LEU A 157 14.76 -17.63 21.38
N ALA A 158 15.02 -16.40 21.84
CA ALA A 158 16.36 -15.93 22.21
C ALA A 158 16.95 -16.70 23.39
N GLN A 159 16.11 -17.17 24.31
CA GLN A 159 16.57 -18.06 25.40
C GLN A 159 17.07 -19.40 24.86
N LYS A 160 16.46 -19.90 23.78
CA LYS A 160 16.82 -21.19 23.18
C LYS A 160 17.92 -21.07 22.13
N TYR A 161 17.98 -19.94 21.44
CA TYR A 161 18.91 -19.67 20.34
C TYR A 161 19.63 -18.34 20.57
N PRO A 162 20.77 -18.35 21.29
CA PRO A 162 21.45 -17.10 21.68
C PRO A 162 22.07 -16.32 20.51
N ASN A 163 22.13 -16.92 19.34
CA ASN A 163 22.68 -16.31 18.12
C ASN A 163 21.64 -15.58 17.24
N ILE A 164 20.41 -15.39 17.76
CA ILE A 164 19.39 -14.59 17.06
C ILE A 164 19.36 -13.15 17.58
N HIS A 165 19.10 -12.21 16.68
CA HIS A 165 18.96 -10.79 17.01
C HIS A 165 17.71 -10.23 16.30
N LEU A 166 16.97 -9.34 16.96
CA LEU A 166 15.79 -8.69 16.40
C LEU A 166 15.98 -7.18 16.41
N ASP A 167 16.01 -6.60 15.23
CA ASP A 167 15.95 -5.16 15.02
C ASP A 167 14.50 -4.72 14.77
N VAL A 168 14.02 -3.75 15.56
CA VAL A 168 12.64 -3.25 15.46
C VAL A 168 12.64 -1.81 14.98
N PHE A 169 12.15 -1.58 13.77
CA PHE A 169 11.89 -0.27 13.18
C PHE A 169 10.39 -0.07 13.10
N SER A 170 9.81 0.52 14.14
CA SER A 170 8.35 0.60 14.30
C SER A 170 7.96 1.95 14.89
N SER A 171 7.01 2.63 14.21
CA SER A 171 6.46 3.91 14.67
C SER A 171 5.19 4.22 13.91
N PHE A 172 4.30 5.00 14.50
CA PHE A 172 3.13 5.59 13.84
C PHE A 172 3.47 6.86 13.05
N LYS A 173 4.66 7.42 13.21
CA LYS A 173 5.12 8.66 12.53
C LYS A 173 5.11 8.56 11.01
N ILE A 174 5.22 7.33 10.44
CA ILE A 174 5.09 7.11 8.99
C ILE A 174 3.73 7.55 8.43
N TYR A 175 2.70 7.62 9.29
CA TYR A 175 1.36 8.12 8.94
C TYR A 175 1.13 9.56 9.40
N GLY A 176 2.15 10.21 9.96
CA GLY A 176 2.06 11.57 10.51
C GLY A 176 1.25 11.62 11.82
N TRP A 177 1.15 10.51 12.55
CA TRP A 177 0.51 10.44 13.85
C TRP A 177 1.54 10.63 14.96
N ASP A 178 1.14 11.29 16.02
CA ASP A 178 1.95 11.38 17.23
C ASP A 178 1.95 10.04 17.97
N GLU A 179 3.04 9.76 18.71
CA GLU A 179 3.18 8.54 19.54
C GLU A 179 2.45 8.69 20.85
#